data_f13b48860b205a6a7fa35072250ac7fc
#
_entry.id   f13b48860b205a6a7fa35072250ac7fc
#
_cell.length_a   1.000
_cell.length_b   1.000
_cell.length_c   1.000
_cell.angle_alpha   90.00
_cell.angle_beta   90.00
_cell.angle_gamma   90.00
#
_symmetry.space_group_name_H-M   'P 1'
#
loop_
_entity.id
_entity.type
_entity.pdbx_description
1 polymer ?
#
loop_
_entity_poly.entity_id
_entity_poly.type
_entity_poly.pdbx_seq_one_letter_code
_entity_poly.pdbx_strand_id
1 'polypeptide(L)'
;MKFLSRAALAVAVLWAGSAPASAQVQMIIPWPAGGGTDIIGRLIQPVFTEAMGTQVVIRNVGGATGTIGTAELVRAKPDGQTILLTSMAPIAIQPSFMARPPYRADQLTAVCLVAEAPATLMTPTTTGIRTVADIVARARVNPGQLPYASGGVGGLGHLAMTGLSRAFGIEMNHIPFRGSGDSVQAMLSGTVPMLTAEANLVKQYGLHAVAVFAQQRSPDFPETPTMREQGLDLVYPLWTGIFTAPGTPEAMVARMDEACARTLRTASVIEGMTRAGHPIRYLNRQEFAAYVRAEAEKYAKLIRDSGLRQAD
;
A
#
# COMPACT_ATOMS: atom_id res chain seq x y z
N MET A 1 32.01 0.59 79.20
CA MET A 1 31.27 1.87 79.08
C MET A 1 31.59 2.48 77.74
N LYS A 2 30.58 2.85 76.94
CA LYS A 2 30.64 3.49 75.65
C LYS A 2 31.26 2.67 74.50
N PHE A 3 30.34 1.96 73.76
CA PHE A 3 30.46 1.79 72.29
C PHE A 3 29.19 1.00 71.80
N LEU A 4 28.09 1.68 71.68
CA LEU A 4 26.93 1.20 70.98
C LEU A 4 26.20 2.41 70.40
N SER A 5 26.51 2.77 69.16
CA SER A 5 25.61 3.62 68.36
C SER A 5 26.34 4.06 67.06
N ARG A 6 26.19 3.27 66.02
CA ARG A 6 26.47 3.70 64.61
C ARG A 6 26.28 2.51 63.64
N ALA A 7 25.08 2.00 63.52
CA ALA A 7 24.79 1.05 62.46
C ALA A 7 23.26 1.02 62.16
N ALA A 8 22.72 2.17 61.85
CA ALA A 8 21.30 2.26 61.42
C ALA A 8 21.08 3.43 60.49
N LEU A 9 21.82 3.48 59.37
CA LEU A 9 21.56 4.48 58.34
C LEU A 9 22.20 4.05 57.00
N ALA A 10 21.69 3.03 56.33
CA ALA A 10 22.06 2.72 54.93
C ALA A 10 21.17 1.63 54.30
N VAL A 11 19.86 1.73 54.39
CA VAL A 11 18.97 0.89 53.53
C VAL A 11 17.70 1.70 53.19
N ALA A 12 17.87 2.79 52.48
CA ALA A 12 16.74 3.57 51.97
C ALA A 12 17.13 4.34 50.71
N VAL A 13 17.77 3.69 49.75
CA VAL A 13 17.89 4.26 48.38
C VAL A 13 18.03 3.06 47.45
N LEU A 14 17.01 2.75 46.70
CA LEU A 14 17.06 2.16 45.35
C LEU A 14 15.68 1.56 44.97
N TRP A 15 14.62 2.33 45.23
CA TRP A 15 13.45 2.25 44.39
C TRP A 15 13.48 3.44 43.43
N ALA A 16 14.48 3.48 42.56
CA ALA A 16 14.38 4.22 41.32
C ALA A 16 13.31 3.52 40.50
N GLY A 17 12.11 4.08 40.54
CA GLY A 17 11.00 3.60 39.75
C GLY A 17 11.43 3.48 38.30
N SER A 18 11.49 2.26 37.79
CA SER A 18 11.48 2.02 36.35
C SER A 18 10.20 2.67 35.83
N ALA A 19 10.33 3.86 35.27
CA ALA A 19 9.22 4.44 34.51
C ALA A 19 8.75 3.35 33.54
N PRO A 20 7.47 3.02 33.50
CA PRO A 20 7.00 2.04 32.54
C PRO A 20 7.47 2.49 31.17
N ALA A 21 8.22 1.64 30.46
CA ALA A 21 8.61 1.89 29.10
C ALA A 21 7.32 2.28 28.36
N SER A 22 7.24 3.53 27.90
CA SER A 22 6.05 4.03 27.21
C SER A 22 5.72 3.02 26.13
N ALA A 23 4.55 2.39 26.24
CA ALA A 23 4.10 1.39 25.27
C ALA A 23 4.18 2.05 23.89
N GLN A 24 4.99 1.51 23.01
CA GLN A 24 5.23 2.05 21.67
C GLN A 24 4.54 1.16 20.67
N VAL A 25 3.76 1.74 19.77
CA VAL A 25 3.15 1.03 18.64
C VAL A 25 4.08 1.08 17.44
N GLN A 26 4.46 -0.07 16.92
CA GLN A 26 5.24 -0.18 15.70
C GLN A 26 4.30 -0.25 14.50
N MET A 27 4.39 0.73 13.59
CA MET A 27 3.70 0.72 12.30
C MET A 27 4.63 0.17 11.23
N ILE A 28 4.40 -1.08 10.83
CA ILE A 28 5.11 -1.68 9.70
C ILE A 28 4.54 -1.11 8.40
N ILE A 29 5.43 -0.66 7.52
CA ILE A 29 5.11 -0.34 6.12
C ILE A 29 5.88 -1.32 5.25
N PRO A 30 5.21 -2.26 4.53
CA PRO A 30 5.87 -3.34 3.81
C PRO A 30 6.41 -2.88 2.43
N TRP A 31 6.86 -1.63 2.36
CA TRP A 31 7.40 -0.97 1.16
C TRP A 31 8.63 -0.14 1.51
N PRO A 32 9.53 0.12 0.53
CA PRO A 32 10.65 1.03 0.73
C PRO A 32 10.20 2.43 1.15
N ALA A 33 11.06 3.13 1.89
CA ALA A 33 10.84 4.52 2.23
C ALA A 33 10.74 5.40 0.96
N GLY A 34 9.88 6.42 1.00
CA GLY A 34 9.63 7.33 -0.12
C GLY A 34 8.62 6.83 -1.15
N GLY A 35 8.11 5.61 -1.03
CA GLY A 35 6.96 5.13 -1.83
C GLY A 35 5.62 5.68 -1.32
N GLY A 36 4.56 5.54 -2.15
CA GLY A 36 3.25 6.12 -1.84
C GLY A 36 2.70 5.75 -0.45
N THR A 37 2.78 4.48 -0.06
CA THR A 37 2.34 4.03 1.28
C THR A 37 3.19 4.64 2.41
N ASP A 38 4.50 4.84 2.20
CA ASP A 38 5.37 5.47 3.19
C ASP A 38 5.06 6.97 3.35
N ILE A 39 4.79 7.66 2.25
CA ILE A 39 4.33 9.07 2.25
C ILE A 39 3.03 9.19 3.06
N ILE A 40 2.03 8.35 2.77
CA ILE A 40 0.77 8.30 3.55
C ILE A 40 1.07 8.08 5.03
N GLY A 41 1.90 7.08 5.36
CA GLY A 41 2.26 6.77 6.73
C GLY A 41 2.86 7.94 7.47
N ARG A 42 3.80 8.65 6.86
CA ARG A 42 4.46 9.83 7.48
C ARG A 42 3.54 11.02 7.63
N LEU A 43 2.56 11.19 6.74
CA LEU A 43 1.55 12.25 6.83
C LEU A 43 0.56 12.02 7.97
N ILE A 44 0.15 10.76 8.19
CA ILE A 44 -0.83 10.43 9.24
C ILE A 44 -0.20 10.19 10.61
N GLN A 45 1.05 9.69 10.67
CA GLN A 45 1.70 9.20 11.89
C GLN A 45 1.70 10.21 13.06
N PRO A 46 1.99 11.51 12.91
CA PRO A 46 1.99 12.44 14.04
C PRO A 46 0.61 12.57 14.69
N VAL A 47 -0.43 12.76 13.88
CA VAL A 47 -1.82 12.92 14.35
C VAL A 47 -2.38 11.59 14.84
N PHE A 48 -2.03 10.48 14.22
CA PHE A 48 -2.42 9.15 14.68
C PHE A 48 -1.78 8.79 16.02
N THR A 49 -0.52 9.20 16.26
CA THR A 49 0.16 9.11 17.56
C THR A 49 -0.61 9.85 18.66
N GLU A 50 -1.01 11.09 18.39
CA GLU A 50 -1.81 11.89 19.31
C GLU A 50 -3.18 11.23 19.56
N ALA A 51 -3.87 10.83 18.51
CA ALA A 51 -5.18 10.18 18.59
C ALA A 51 -5.15 8.85 19.36
N MET A 52 -4.06 8.09 19.23
CA MET A 52 -3.82 6.86 19.98
C MET A 52 -3.38 7.10 21.43
N GLY A 53 -2.90 8.30 21.78
CA GLY A 53 -2.27 8.57 23.08
C GLY A 53 -1.05 7.68 23.37
N THR A 54 -0.41 7.17 22.34
CA THR A 54 0.73 6.24 22.41
C THR A 54 1.65 6.49 21.23
N GLN A 55 2.96 6.56 21.48
CA GLN A 55 3.95 6.80 20.42
C GLN A 55 3.84 5.74 19.31
N VAL A 56 3.65 6.18 18.07
CA VAL A 56 3.67 5.33 16.88
C VAL A 56 4.96 5.54 16.12
N VAL A 57 5.68 4.47 15.79
CA VAL A 57 6.96 4.53 15.07
C VAL A 57 6.86 3.72 13.79
N ILE A 58 7.23 4.34 12.67
CA ILE A 58 7.25 3.71 11.36
C ILE A 58 8.51 2.87 11.19
N ARG A 59 8.32 1.64 10.66
CA ARG A 59 9.39 0.76 10.22
C ARG A 59 9.10 0.21 8.83
N ASN A 60 9.96 0.51 7.86
CA ASN A 60 9.84 -0.01 6.51
C ASN A 60 10.42 -1.43 6.42
N VAL A 61 9.61 -2.40 5.97
CA VAL A 61 9.99 -3.82 5.81
C VAL A 61 9.55 -4.30 4.41
N GLY A 62 10.24 -3.80 3.40
CA GLY A 62 9.94 -4.12 2.00
C GLY A 62 10.35 -5.52 1.58
N GLY A 63 9.87 -5.96 0.44
CA GLY A 63 10.24 -7.20 -0.24
C GLY A 63 9.06 -8.08 -0.62
N ALA A 64 9.22 -8.85 -1.70
CA ALA A 64 8.23 -9.78 -2.25
C ALA A 64 6.81 -9.15 -2.38
N THR A 65 6.73 -7.98 -2.99
CA THR A 65 5.47 -7.23 -3.17
C THR A 65 4.73 -7.00 -1.83
N GLY A 66 5.49 -6.71 -0.75
CA GLY A 66 4.96 -6.41 0.58
C GLY A 66 4.66 -7.62 1.46
N THR A 67 4.83 -8.85 0.97
CA THR A 67 4.49 -10.05 1.74
C THR A 67 5.41 -10.29 2.93
N ILE A 68 6.67 -9.83 2.90
CA ILE A 68 7.61 -10.01 4.02
C ILE A 68 7.11 -9.25 5.25
N GLY A 69 6.87 -7.95 5.15
CA GLY A 69 6.37 -7.14 6.26
C GLY A 69 4.97 -7.54 6.71
N THR A 70 4.10 -7.95 5.78
CA THR A 70 2.75 -8.45 6.11
C THR A 70 2.81 -9.76 6.88
N ALA A 71 3.68 -10.70 6.50
CA ALA A 71 3.88 -11.95 7.23
C ALA A 71 4.46 -11.72 8.64
N GLU A 72 5.21 -10.63 8.83
CA GLU A 72 5.68 -10.25 10.17
C GLU A 72 4.52 -9.84 11.07
N LEU A 73 3.57 -9.02 10.57
CA LEU A 73 2.36 -8.68 11.32
C LEU A 73 1.54 -9.93 11.70
N VAL A 74 1.37 -10.88 10.76
CA VAL A 74 0.60 -12.11 11.02
C VAL A 74 1.20 -12.92 12.18
N ARG A 75 2.51 -12.86 12.38
CA ARG A 75 3.23 -13.53 13.47
C ARG A 75 3.39 -12.68 14.73
N ALA A 76 2.99 -11.41 14.69
CA ALA A 76 3.10 -10.51 15.84
C ALA A 76 2.13 -10.91 16.96
N LYS A 77 2.41 -10.47 18.19
CA LYS A 77 1.51 -10.65 19.32
C LYS A 77 0.22 -9.87 19.10
N PRO A 78 -0.93 -10.42 19.48
CA PRO A 78 -2.23 -9.75 19.34
C PRO A 78 -2.49 -8.72 20.44
N ASP A 79 -1.51 -7.95 20.83
CA ASP A 79 -1.56 -6.93 21.89
C ASP A 79 -1.77 -5.50 21.38
N GLY A 80 -1.87 -5.34 20.05
CA GLY A 80 -2.04 -4.04 19.41
C GLY A 80 -0.77 -3.17 19.36
N GLN A 81 0.40 -3.69 19.76
CA GLN A 81 1.66 -2.95 19.67
C GLN A 81 2.32 -3.03 18.29
N THR A 82 1.81 -3.89 17.42
CA THR A 82 2.24 -3.97 16.02
C THR A 82 1.03 -3.79 15.11
N ILE A 83 1.12 -2.80 14.22
CA ILE A 83 0.13 -2.53 13.19
C ILE A 83 0.82 -2.49 11.82
N LEU A 84 0.06 -2.63 10.77
CA LEU A 84 0.53 -2.59 9.38
C LEU A 84 -0.24 -1.53 8.61
N LEU A 85 0.47 -0.58 8.02
CA LEU A 85 -0.08 0.29 6.99
C LEU A 85 0.39 -0.23 5.64
N THR A 86 -0.54 -0.70 4.82
CA THR A 86 -0.18 -1.32 3.55
C THR A 86 -1.15 -1.00 2.44
N SER A 87 -0.65 -1.06 1.20
CA SER A 87 -1.49 -1.09 0.02
C SER A 87 -2.11 -2.47 -0.19
N MET A 88 -3.01 -2.55 -1.16
CA MET A 88 -3.84 -3.71 -1.45
C MET A 88 -3.07 -4.98 -1.85
N ALA A 89 -1.89 -4.85 -2.49
CA ALA A 89 -1.23 -5.98 -3.16
C ALA A 89 -0.92 -7.16 -2.22
N PRO A 90 -0.25 -6.98 -1.05
CA PRO A 90 0.02 -8.10 -0.16
C PRO A 90 -1.23 -8.67 0.51
N ILE A 91 -2.34 -7.92 0.54
CA ILE A 91 -3.58 -8.34 1.21
C ILE A 91 -4.52 -9.05 0.24
N ALA A 92 -4.83 -8.42 -0.89
CA ALA A 92 -5.89 -8.89 -1.79
C ALA A 92 -5.37 -9.68 -3.00
N ILE A 93 -4.10 -9.52 -3.39
CA ILE A 93 -3.55 -10.16 -4.59
C ILE A 93 -2.60 -11.31 -4.24
N GLN A 94 -1.56 -11.05 -3.46
CA GLN A 94 -0.47 -12.00 -3.21
C GLN A 94 -0.92 -13.34 -2.62
N PRO A 95 -1.91 -13.40 -1.70
CA PRO A 95 -2.38 -14.69 -1.17
C PRO A 95 -2.96 -15.64 -2.22
N SER A 96 -3.46 -15.11 -3.34
CA SER A 96 -3.98 -15.93 -4.46
C SER A 96 -2.98 -16.08 -5.60
N PHE A 97 -2.02 -15.14 -5.72
CA PHE A 97 -1.01 -15.15 -6.78
C PHE A 97 0.15 -16.10 -6.48
N MET A 98 0.64 -16.11 -5.24
CA MET A 98 1.78 -16.95 -4.83
C MET A 98 1.40 -18.43 -4.81
N ALA A 99 2.32 -19.31 -5.24
CA ALA A 99 2.15 -20.75 -5.13
C ALA A 99 2.05 -21.20 -3.66
N ARG A 100 2.88 -20.59 -2.80
CA ARG A 100 2.95 -20.87 -1.34
C ARG A 100 2.90 -19.55 -0.55
N PRO A 101 1.71 -18.97 -0.36
CA PRO A 101 1.60 -17.72 0.37
C PRO A 101 1.93 -17.93 1.87
N PRO A 102 2.70 -17.01 2.50
CA PRO A 102 3.09 -17.16 3.91
C PRO A 102 1.94 -16.86 4.88
N TYR A 103 0.81 -16.40 4.39
CA TYR A 103 -0.44 -16.11 5.14
C TYR A 103 -1.64 -16.12 4.19
N ARG A 104 -2.84 -16.12 4.76
CA ARG A 104 -4.10 -15.94 4.03
C ARG A 104 -4.64 -14.52 4.29
N ALA A 105 -5.38 -13.97 3.35
CA ALA A 105 -5.98 -12.64 3.45
C ALA A 105 -6.92 -12.48 4.67
N ASP A 106 -7.63 -13.55 5.04
CA ASP A 106 -8.58 -13.59 6.16
C ASP A 106 -7.92 -13.66 7.55
N GLN A 107 -6.61 -13.82 7.64
CA GLN A 107 -5.89 -13.84 8.92
C GLN A 107 -5.66 -12.46 9.51
N LEU A 108 -5.64 -11.40 8.69
CA LEU A 108 -5.39 -10.05 9.17
C LEU A 108 -6.68 -9.40 9.68
N THR A 109 -6.58 -8.66 10.78
CA THR A 109 -7.69 -7.89 11.31
C THR A 109 -7.67 -6.48 10.70
N ALA A 110 -8.69 -6.14 9.92
CA ALA A 110 -8.84 -4.82 9.33
C ALA A 110 -9.19 -3.77 10.40
N VAL A 111 -8.50 -2.62 10.35
CA VAL A 111 -8.76 -1.48 11.24
C VAL A 111 -9.51 -0.40 10.50
N CYS A 112 -8.94 0.18 9.46
CA CYS A 112 -9.58 1.23 8.65
C CYS A 112 -8.99 1.32 7.25
N LEU A 113 -9.79 1.75 6.28
CA LEU A 113 -9.29 2.26 5.00
C LEU A 113 -8.84 3.71 5.19
N VAL A 114 -7.70 4.07 4.61
CA VAL A 114 -7.08 5.40 4.74
C VAL A 114 -7.20 6.20 3.46
N ALA A 115 -6.88 5.59 2.33
CA ALA A 115 -6.85 6.26 1.04
C ALA A 115 -7.20 5.29 -0.08
N GLU A 116 -7.78 5.83 -1.17
CA GLU A 116 -8.02 5.09 -2.40
C GLU A 116 -7.93 6.02 -3.60
N ALA A 117 -7.23 5.59 -4.63
CA ALA A 117 -7.14 6.26 -5.92
C ALA A 117 -7.16 5.22 -7.05
N PRO A 118 -7.58 5.58 -8.27
CA PRO A 118 -7.46 4.65 -9.39
C PRO A 118 -6.00 4.44 -9.79
N ALA A 119 -5.67 3.21 -10.21
CA ALA A 119 -4.42 2.99 -10.91
C ALA A 119 -4.41 3.77 -12.23
N THR A 120 -3.27 4.32 -12.59
CA THR A 120 -3.09 5.13 -13.80
C THR A 120 -1.93 4.59 -14.62
N LEU A 121 -2.17 4.34 -15.89
CA LEU A 121 -1.13 4.03 -16.87
C LEU A 121 -0.51 5.34 -17.33
N MET A 122 0.80 5.47 -17.20
CA MET A 122 1.54 6.70 -17.47
C MET A 122 2.82 6.45 -18.23
N THR A 123 3.27 7.47 -18.94
CA THR A 123 4.49 7.47 -19.76
C THR A 123 5.22 8.80 -19.64
N PRO A 124 6.56 8.84 -19.83
CA PRO A 124 7.25 10.09 -20.11
C PRO A 124 6.73 10.75 -21.39
N THR A 125 6.64 12.07 -21.39
CA THR A 125 6.18 12.82 -22.58
C THR A 125 7.08 12.62 -23.81
N THR A 126 8.31 12.19 -23.60
CA THR A 126 9.34 11.96 -24.65
C THR A 126 9.17 10.65 -25.40
N THR A 127 8.36 9.69 -24.88
CA THR A 127 8.22 8.35 -25.50
C THR A 127 7.40 8.36 -26.80
N GLY A 128 6.60 9.39 -27.01
CA GLY A 128 5.61 9.43 -28.10
C GLY A 128 4.43 8.47 -27.92
N ILE A 129 4.31 7.79 -26.77
CA ILE A 129 3.12 7.00 -26.40
C ILE A 129 2.12 7.96 -25.77
N ARG A 130 0.95 8.12 -26.38
CA ARG A 130 -0.10 9.03 -25.92
C ARG A 130 -1.40 8.31 -25.59
N THR A 131 -1.63 7.17 -26.20
CA THR A 131 -2.89 6.41 -26.10
C THR A 131 -2.62 4.93 -25.88
N VAL A 132 -3.64 4.20 -25.46
CA VAL A 132 -3.60 2.72 -25.41
C VAL A 132 -3.37 2.15 -26.82
N ALA A 133 -3.93 2.79 -27.86
CA ALA A 133 -3.72 2.36 -29.24
C ALA A 133 -2.23 2.41 -29.65
N ASP A 134 -1.46 3.41 -29.19
CA ASP A 134 -0.01 3.47 -29.46
C ASP A 134 0.73 2.29 -28.83
N ILE A 135 0.34 1.91 -27.60
CA ILE A 135 0.91 0.75 -26.91
C ILE A 135 0.62 -0.54 -27.70
N VAL A 136 -0.64 -0.71 -28.11
CA VAL A 136 -1.08 -1.89 -28.88
C VAL A 136 -0.33 -1.97 -30.22
N ALA A 137 -0.21 -0.85 -30.92
CA ALA A 137 0.50 -0.80 -32.20
C ALA A 137 1.98 -1.21 -32.03
N ARG A 138 2.68 -0.63 -31.03
CA ARG A 138 4.09 -0.95 -30.78
C ARG A 138 4.30 -2.40 -30.35
N ALA A 139 3.44 -2.92 -29.47
CA ALA A 139 3.55 -4.30 -29.01
C ALA A 139 3.30 -5.32 -30.13
N ARG A 140 2.43 -5.00 -31.11
CA ARG A 140 2.19 -5.84 -32.29
C ARG A 140 3.35 -5.89 -33.27
N VAL A 141 4.10 -4.78 -33.39
CA VAL A 141 5.30 -4.73 -34.25
C VAL A 141 6.42 -5.62 -33.69
N ASN A 142 6.61 -5.61 -32.38
CA ASN A 142 7.65 -6.38 -31.72
C ASN A 142 7.06 -7.14 -30.50
N PRO A 143 6.39 -8.28 -30.68
CA PRO A 143 5.79 -9.04 -29.60
C PRO A 143 6.80 -9.39 -28.50
N GLY A 144 6.43 -9.19 -27.25
CA GLY A 144 7.26 -9.47 -26.07
C GLY A 144 8.46 -8.52 -25.86
N GLN A 145 8.66 -7.52 -26.71
CA GLN A 145 9.81 -6.61 -26.60
C GLN A 145 9.47 -5.27 -25.94
N LEU A 146 8.20 -4.85 -25.93
CA LEU A 146 7.80 -3.59 -25.32
C LEU A 146 7.82 -3.69 -23.79
N PRO A 147 8.80 -3.04 -23.08
CA PRO A 147 8.89 -3.19 -21.64
C PRO A 147 7.85 -2.31 -20.91
N TYR A 148 7.41 -2.76 -19.74
CA TYR A 148 6.65 -1.95 -18.80
C TYR A 148 7.10 -2.21 -17.37
N ALA A 149 7.06 -1.17 -16.54
CA ALA A 149 7.39 -1.28 -15.12
C ALA A 149 6.16 -1.58 -14.26
N SER A 150 6.39 -2.21 -13.12
CA SER A 150 5.45 -2.27 -12.01
C SER A 150 6.17 -2.28 -10.66
N GLY A 151 5.45 -2.01 -9.58
CA GLY A 151 5.97 -2.08 -8.21
C GLY A 151 6.20 -3.51 -7.69
N GLY A 152 6.20 -4.54 -8.56
CA GLY A 152 6.53 -5.91 -8.21
C GLY A 152 5.70 -6.97 -8.93
N VAL A 153 6.21 -8.20 -8.92
CA VAL A 153 5.54 -9.37 -9.51
C VAL A 153 4.24 -9.66 -8.77
N GLY A 154 3.14 -9.84 -9.50
CA GLY A 154 1.80 -10.02 -8.90
C GLY A 154 1.28 -8.78 -8.18
N GLY A 155 1.89 -7.61 -8.38
CA GLY A 155 1.35 -6.34 -7.95
C GLY A 155 0.24 -5.83 -8.88
N LEU A 156 -0.48 -4.77 -8.45
CA LEU A 156 -1.60 -4.24 -9.24
C LEU A 156 -1.20 -3.81 -10.64
N GLY A 157 -0.05 -3.10 -10.78
CA GLY A 157 0.44 -2.68 -12.10
C GLY A 157 0.74 -3.86 -13.04
N HIS A 158 1.27 -4.97 -12.49
CA HIS A 158 1.46 -6.21 -13.26
C HIS A 158 0.12 -6.78 -13.73
N LEU A 159 -0.87 -6.91 -12.83
CA LEU A 159 -2.20 -7.43 -13.17
C LEU A 159 -2.93 -6.52 -14.18
N ALA A 160 -2.85 -5.21 -14.00
CA ALA A 160 -3.47 -4.23 -14.89
C ALA A 160 -2.92 -4.34 -16.33
N MET A 161 -1.59 -4.41 -16.47
CA MET A 161 -0.95 -4.55 -17.79
C MET A 161 -1.17 -5.93 -18.40
N THR A 162 -1.27 -6.98 -17.58
CA THR A 162 -1.65 -8.30 -18.09
C THR A 162 -3.09 -8.33 -18.58
N GLY A 163 -4.02 -7.69 -17.85
CA GLY A 163 -5.40 -7.52 -18.30
C GLY A 163 -5.48 -6.81 -19.65
N LEU A 164 -4.72 -5.72 -19.80
CA LEU A 164 -4.60 -4.98 -21.06
C LEU A 164 -4.02 -5.87 -22.19
N SER A 165 -2.91 -6.57 -21.91
CA SER A 165 -2.27 -7.46 -22.88
C SER A 165 -3.24 -8.50 -23.45
N ARG A 166 -4.03 -9.12 -22.58
CA ARG A 166 -5.02 -10.13 -22.95
C ARG A 166 -6.17 -9.56 -23.76
N ALA A 167 -6.68 -8.40 -23.32
CA ALA A 167 -7.81 -7.77 -24.00
C ALA A 167 -7.51 -7.44 -25.46
N PHE A 168 -6.24 -7.11 -25.78
CA PHE A 168 -5.81 -6.79 -27.13
C PHE A 168 -5.04 -7.90 -27.84
N GLY A 169 -4.81 -9.05 -27.20
CA GLY A 169 -4.01 -10.14 -27.76
C GLY A 169 -2.58 -9.72 -28.08
N ILE A 170 -1.92 -8.98 -27.18
CA ILE A 170 -0.55 -8.49 -27.35
C ILE A 170 0.35 -9.06 -26.25
N GLU A 171 1.65 -9.13 -26.55
CA GLU A 171 2.68 -9.54 -25.60
C GLU A 171 3.58 -8.36 -25.27
N MET A 172 3.86 -8.16 -23.97
CA MET A 172 4.74 -7.12 -23.45
C MET A 172 5.74 -7.71 -22.44
N ASN A 173 6.86 -7.03 -22.23
CA ASN A 173 7.91 -7.46 -21.30
C ASN A 173 7.74 -6.80 -19.93
N HIS A 174 7.43 -7.58 -18.90
CA HIS A 174 7.28 -7.09 -17.54
C HIS A 174 8.62 -6.92 -16.84
N ILE A 175 8.92 -5.70 -16.37
CA ILE A 175 10.11 -5.39 -15.57
C ILE A 175 9.66 -5.01 -14.15
N PRO A 176 9.74 -5.94 -13.17
CA PRO A 176 9.33 -5.67 -11.80
C PRO A 176 10.38 -4.89 -11.01
N PHE A 177 9.91 -3.95 -10.18
CA PHE A 177 10.72 -3.18 -9.24
C PHE A 177 10.24 -3.41 -7.80
N ARG A 178 10.94 -2.80 -6.81
CA ARG A 178 10.59 -2.98 -5.38
C ARG A 178 9.44 -2.09 -4.88
N GLY A 179 8.84 -1.31 -5.77
CA GLY A 179 7.75 -0.37 -5.47
C GLY A 179 7.65 0.69 -6.56
N SER A 180 6.67 1.61 -6.42
CA SER A 180 6.46 2.69 -7.39
C SER A 180 7.62 3.69 -7.47
N GLY A 181 8.33 3.92 -6.35
CA GLY A 181 9.51 4.80 -6.32
C GLY A 181 10.61 4.35 -7.28
N ASP A 182 11.06 3.09 -7.17
CA ASP A 182 12.10 2.54 -8.06
C ASP A 182 11.60 2.45 -9.52
N SER A 183 10.32 2.10 -9.70
CA SER A 183 9.70 2.00 -11.03
C SER A 183 9.68 3.34 -11.77
N VAL A 184 9.34 4.43 -11.07
CA VAL A 184 9.30 5.77 -11.68
C VAL A 184 10.69 6.26 -12.02
N GLN A 185 11.70 5.97 -11.21
CA GLN A 185 13.10 6.30 -11.52
C GLN A 185 13.58 5.57 -12.79
N ALA A 186 13.26 4.29 -12.92
CA ALA A 186 13.57 3.51 -14.12
C ALA A 186 12.86 4.07 -15.37
N MET A 187 11.65 4.57 -15.23
CA MET A 187 10.91 5.21 -16.32
C MET A 187 11.52 6.58 -16.69
N LEU A 188 11.88 7.41 -15.71
CA LEU A 188 12.49 8.71 -15.94
C LEU A 188 13.88 8.61 -16.56
N SER A 189 14.65 7.56 -16.24
CA SER A 189 15.95 7.28 -16.86
C SER A 189 15.85 6.68 -18.26
N GLY A 190 14.63 6.40 -18.75
CA GLY A 190 14.42 5.80 -20.08
C GLY A 190 14.60 4.27 -20.14
N THR A 191 14.81 3.60 -19.01
CA THR A 191 14.93 2.14 -18.94
C THR A 191 13.63 1.44 -19.35
N VAL A 192 12.48 2.00 -19.00
CA VAL A 192 11.16 1.52 -19.40
C VAL A 192 10.28 2.68 -19.87
N PRO A 193 9.43 2.51 -20.90
CA PRO A 193 8.63 3.58 -21.45
C PRO A 193 7.31 3.85 -20.74
N MET A 194 6.87 2.96 -19.84
CA MET A 194 5.57 3.08 -19.19
C MET A 194 5.51 2.39 -17.84
N LEU A 195 4.60 2.88 -16.99
CA LEU A 195 4.34 2.41 -15.64
C LEU A 195 2.83 2.47 -15.36
N THR A 196 2.31 1.49 -14.62
CA THR A 196 0.97 1.59 -14.00
C THR A 196 1.14 1.65 -12.49
N ALA A 197 0.75 2.79 -11.91
CA ALA A 197 0.92 3.10 -10.49
C ALA A 197 -0.07 4.18 -10.01
N GLU A 198 0.23 4.84 -8.91
CA GLU A 198 -0.56 5.92 -8.30
C GLU A 198 -0.62 7.16 -9.22
N ALA A 199 -1.79 7.74 -9.35
CA ALA A 199 -2.06 8.86 -10.24
C ALA A 199 -1.26 10.15 -9.92
N ASN A 200 -0.91 10.37 -8.64
CA ASN A 200 -0.12 11.53 -8.21
C ASN A 200 1.26 11.64 -8.88
N LEU A 201 1.86 10.50 -9.27
CA LEU A 201 3.14 10.48 -9.97
C LEU A 201 3.09 11.22 -11.31
N VAL A 202 1.92 11.28 -11.95
CA VAL A 202 1.73 12.02 -13.21
C VAL A 202 2.04 13.50 -13.01
N LYS A 203 1.44 14.13 -11.99
CA LYS A 203 1.67 15.56 -11.68
C LYS A 203 3.07 15.78 -11.11
N GLN A 204 3.50 14.90 -10.20
CA GLN A 204 4.79 15.03 -9.51
C GLN A 204 5.99 15.02 -10.45
N TYR A 205 5.94 14.24 -11.51
CA TYR A 205 7.05 14.04 -12.45
C TYR A 205 6.78 14.57 -13.87
N GLY A 206 5.69 15.30 -14.10
CA GLY A 206 5.35 15.87 -15.40
C GLY A 206 5.12 14.80 -16.47
N LEU A 207 4.52 13.66 -16.09
CA LEU A 207 4.26 12.53 -16.98
C LEU A 207 2.97 12.74 -17.78
N HIS A 208 2.77 11.92 -18.80
CA HIS A 208 1.52 11.82 -19.52
C HIS A 208 0.67 10.67 -18.98
N ALA A 209 -0.57 10.95 -18.56
CA ALA A 209 -1.54 9.94 -18.18
C ALA A 209 -2.20 9.38 -19.45
N VAL A 210 -1.96 8.11 -19.74
CA VAL A 210 -2.49 7.43 -20.94
C VAL A 210 -3.93 6.97 -20.73
N ALA A 211 -4.21 6.36 -19.58
CA ALA A 211 -5.55 5.91 -19.18
C ALA A 211 -5.64 5.68 -17.67
N VAL A 212 -6.84 5.78 -17.12
CA VAL A 212 -7.14 5.43 -15.73
C VAL A 212 -7.95 4.14 -15.64
N PHE A 213 -7.61 3.30 -14.68
CA PHE A 213 -8.31 2.04 -14.39
C PHE A 213 -9.46 2.27 -13.42
N ALA A 214 -10.43 3.08 -13.82
CA ALA A 214 -11.55 3.50 -13.00
C ALA A 214 -12.89 3.40 -13.76
N GLN A 215 -14.00 3.47 -13.02
CA GLN A 215 -15.34 3.54 -13.61
C GLN A 215 -15.62 4.87 -14.28
N GLN A 216 -15.03 5.95 -13.75
CA GLN A 216 -15.16 7.33 -14.22
C GLN A 216 -13.80 7.99 -14.30
N ARG A 217 -13.68 9.03 -15.12
CA ARG A 217 -12.45 9.83 -15.21
C ARG A 217 -12.08 10.44 -13.87
N SER A 218 -10.78 10.56 -13.63
CA SER A 218 -10.29 11.26 -12.44
C SER A 218 -10.54 12.77 -12.58
N PRO A 219 -11.06 13.44 -11.54
CA PRO A 219 -11.15 14.90 -11.52
C PRO A 219 -9.78 15.60 -11.71
N ASP A 220 -8.70 14.92 -11.30
CA ASP A 220 -7.33 15.40 -11.47
C ASP A 220 -6.83 15.34 -12.92
N PHE A 221 -7.43 14.48 -13.74
CA PHE A 221 -7.06 14.23 -15.13
C PHE A 221 -8.31 14.07 -15.99
N PRO A 222 -9.13 15.14 -16.16
CA PRO A 222 -10.44 15.05 -16.81
C PRO A 222 -10.33 14.68 -18.30
N GLU A 223 -9.19 14.98 -18.95
CA GLU A 223 -8.94 14.62 -20.33
C GLU A 223 -8.46 13.17 -20.52
N THR A 224 -8.01 12.50 -19.43
CA THR A 224 -7.50 11.14 -19.53
C THR A 224 -8.66 10.14 -19.53
N PRO A 225 -8.81 9.33 -20.59
CA PRO A 225 -9.90 8.38 -20.68
C PRO A 225 -9.75 7.24 -19.66
N THR A 226 -10.88 6.66 -19.26
CA THR A 226 -10.88 5.40 -18.50
C THR A 226 -10.64 4.21 -19.42
N MET A 227 -10.23 3.07 -18.86
CA MET A 227 -10.19 1.82 -19.62
C MET A 227 -11.61 1.40 -20.10
N ARG A 228 -12.66 1.71 -19.34
CA ARG A 228 -14.06 1.43 -19.73
C ARG A 228 -14.51 2.22 -20.96
N GLU A 229 -14.11 3.49 -21.08
CA GLU A 229 -14.37 4.30 -22.29
C GLU A 229 -13.68 3.72 -23.53
N GLN A 230 -12.65 2.90 -23.34
CA GLN A 230 -11.96 2.17 -24.40
C GLN A 230 -12.47 0.73 -24.60
N GLY A 231 -13.63 0.40 -24.02
CA GLY A 231 -14.28 -0.91 -24.14
C GLY A 231 -13.73 -2.00 -23.22
N LEU A 232 -12.89 -1.65 -22.26
CA LEU A 232 -12.25 -2.60 -21.34
C LEU A 232 -12.79 -2.42 -19.90
N ASP A 233 -13.47 -3.42 -19.36
CA ASP A 233 -13.92 -3.38 -17.96
C ASP A 233 -12.78 -3.69 -16.99
N LEU A 234 -11.74 -2.85 -17.03
CA LEU A 234 -10.56 -2.94 -16.18
C LEU A 234 -10.62 -1.81 -15.14
N VAL A 235 -11.12 -2.14 -13.94
CA VAL A 235 -11.24 -1.20 -12.82
C VAL A 235 -10.39 -1.70 -11.66
N TYR A 236 -9.31 -0.96 -11.38
CA TYR A 236 -8.31 -1.34 -10.39
C TYR A 236 -8.03 -0.19 -9.42
N PRO A 237 -8.72 -0.16 -8.25
CA PRO A 237 -8.42 0.81 -7.21
C PRO A 237 -7.10 0.46 -6.52
N LEU A 238 -6.27 1.47 -6.32
CA LEU A 238 -5.13 1.44 -5.41
C LEU A 238 -5.59 1.96 -4.06
N TRP A 239 -5.72 1.08 -3.09
CA TRP A 239 -6.11 1.45 -1.74
C TRP A 239 -5.01 1.18 -0.73
N THR A 240 -5.01 1.95 0.35
CA THR A 240 -4.10 1.83 1.50
C THR A 240 -4.93 1.81 2.78
N GLY A 241 -4.66 0.85 3.65
CA GLY A 241 -5.38 0.68 4.91
C GLY A 241 -4.50 0.20 6.05
N ILE A 242 -5.04 0.31 7.26
CA ILE A 242 -4.39 -0.14 8.50
C ILE A 242 -4.97 -1.51 8.89
N PHE A 243 -4.06 -2.41 9.30
CA PHE A 243 -4.36 -3.74 9.82
C PHE A 243 -3.63 -3.97 11.13
N THR A 244 -4.14 -4.91 11.93
CA THR A 244 -3.48 -5.41 13.14
C THR A 244 -3.40 -6.94 13.14
N ALA A 245 -2.62 -7.49 14.08
CA ALA A 245 -2.37 -8.92 14.17
C ALA A 245 -3.66 -9.72 14.37
N PRO A 246 -3.74 -10.97 13.89
CA PRO A 246 -4.89 -11.82 14.11
C PRO A 246 -5.11 -12.06 15.62
N GLY A 247 -6.37 -11.95 16.07
CA GLY A 247 -6.72 -12.13 17.48
C GLY A 247 -6.49 -10.90 18.36
N THR A 248 -6.15 -9.74 17.82
CA THR A 248 -6.10 -8.48 18.57
C THR A 248 -7.47 -8.21 19.22
N PRO A 249 -7.53 -7.87 20.54
CA PRO A 249 -8.79 -7.65 21.25
C PRO A 249 -9.65 -6.58 20.56
N GLU A 250 -10.96 -6.86 20.46
CA GLU A 250 -11.94 -6.02 19.77
C GLU A 250 -11.93 -4.56 20.26
N ALA A 251 -11.80 -4.34 21.57
CA ALA A 251 -11.71 -3.00 22.15
C ALA A 251 -10.47 -2.23 21.63
N MET A 252 -9.36 -2.93 21.39
CA MET A 252 -8.14 -2.31 20.84
C MET A 252 -8.34 -1.96 19.37
N VAL A 253 -8.95 -2.85 18.58
CA VAL A 253 -9.27 -2.59 17.16
C VAL A 253 -10.22 -1.40 17.04
N ALA A 254 -11.25 -1.32 17.89
CA ALA A 254 -12.18 -0.21 17.93
C ALA A 254 -11.49 1.13 18.25
N ARG A 255 -10.58 1.13 19.23
CA ARG A 255 -9.77 2.31 19.58
C ARG A 255 -8.88 2.78 18.42
N MET A 256 -8.27 1.84 17.69
CA MET A 256 -7.45 2.15 16.52
C MET A 256 -8.30 2.73 15.39
N ASP A 257 -9.48 2.17 15.14
CA ASP A 257 -10.43 2.66 14.13
C ASP A 257 -10.90 4.09 14.45
N GLU A 258 -11.25 4.37 15.71
CA GLU A 258 -11.61 5.71 16.15
C GLU A 258 -10.44 6.70 16.00
N ALA A 259 -9.22 6.29 16.35
CA ALA A 259 -8.02 7.09 16.14
C ALA A 259 -7.78 7.37 14.65
N CYS A 260 -7.99 6.38 13.79
CA CYS A 260 -7.92 6.52 12.34
C CYS A 260 -8.95 7.56 11.83
N ALA A 261 -10.21 7.42 12.26
CA ALA A 261 -11.28 8.35 11.87
C ALA A 261 -10.97 9.81 12.27
N ARG A 262 -10.46 10.01 13.49
CA ARG A 262 -10.04 11.36 13.96
C ARG A 262 -8.88 11.90 13.13
N THR A 263 -7.87 11.07 12.89
CA THR A 263 -6.69 11.42 12.11
C THR A 263 -7.06 11.89 10.71
N LEU A 264 -7.90 11.14 10.01
CA LEU A 264 -8.27 11.42 8.62
C LEU A 264 -9.23 12.62 8.46
N ARG A 265 -9.81 13.12 9.57
CA ARG A 265 -10.64 14.35 9.59
C ARG A 265 -9.85 15.59 9.98
N THR A 266 -8.59 15.46 10.37
CA THR A 266 -7.74 16.57 10.80
C THR A 266 -7.29 17.38 9.58
N ALA A 267 -7.44 18.70 9.63
CA ALA A 267 -7.16 19.61 8.51
C ALA A 267 -5.74 19.45 7.94
N SER A 268 -4.72 19.37 8.80
CA SER A 268 -3.33 19.18 8.37
C SER A 268 -3.10 17.87 7.62
N VAL A 269 -3.81 16.80 7.99
CA VAL A 269 -3.75 15.51 7.29
C VAL A 269 -4.46 15.61 5.94
N ILE A 270 -5.65 16.21 5.90
CA ILE A 270 -6.40 16.40 4.65
C ILE A 270 -5.57 17.22 3.65
N GLU A 271 -5.00 18.35 4.08
CA GLU A 271 -4.15 19.19 3.24
C GLU A 271 -2.89 18.45 2.77
N GLY A 272 -2.22 17.73 3.69
CA GLY A 272 -1.02 16.95 3.36
C GLY A 272 -1.31 15.85 2.34
N MET A 273 -2.37 15.08 2.56
CA MET A 273 -2.81 14.00 1.66
C MET A 273 -3.23 14.54 0.28
N THR A 274 -3.96 15.67 0.26
CA THR A 274 -4.36 16.34 -1.00
C THR A 274 -3.13 16.82 -1.78
N ARG A 275 -2.18 17.51 -1.13
CA ARG A 275 -0.94 17.95 -1.79
C ARG A 275 -0.10 16.79 -2.32
N ALA A 276 -0.09 15.67 -1.59
CA ALA A 276 0.62 14.46 -2.01
C ALA A 276 -0.15 13.64 -3.07
N GLY A 277 -1.37 14.05 -3.43
CA GLY A 277 -2.20 13.36 -4.42
C GLY A 277 -2.72 11.99 -3.96
N HIS A 278 -2.92 11.82 -2.66
CA HIS A 278 -3.50 10.62 -2.05
C HIS A 278 -4.90 10.93 -1.50
N PRO A 279 -5.97 10.78 -2.29
CA PRO A 279 -7.33 11.06 -1.84
C PRO A 279 -7.71 10.21 -0.63
N ILE A 280 -8.17 10.88 0.43
CA ILE A 280 -8.67 10.19 1.62
C ILE A 280 -9.98 9.49 1.27
N ARG A 281 -10.06 8.21 1.60
CA ARG A 281 -11.30 7.44 1.66
C ARG A 281 -11.30 6.68 2.98
N TYR A 282 -12.14 7.11 3.91
CA TYR A 282 -12.32 6.42 5.18
C TYR A 282 -13.44 5.38 5.06
N LEU A 283 -13.13 4.15 5.45
CA LEU A 283 -14.09 3.10 5.81
C LEU A 283 -13.73 2.63 7.21
N ASN A 284 -14.72 2.48 8.08
CA ASN A 284 -14.52 1.92 9.40
C ASN A 284 -14.13 0.43 9.33
N ARG A 285 -13.74 -0.16 10.45
CA ARG A 285 -13.25 -1.55 10.53
C ARG A 285 -14.19 -2.59 9.92
N GLN A 286 -15.52 -2.43 10.07
CA GLN A 286 -16.51 -3.38 9.53
C GLN A 286 -16.66 -3.23 8.02
N GLU A 287 -16.83 -2.01 7.55
CA GLU A 287 -16.89 -1.66 6.12
C GLU A 287 -15.59 -2.04 5.41
N PHE A 288 -14.44 -1.74 6.02
CA PHE A 288 -13.15 -2.07 5.44
C PHE A 288 -12.89 -3.57 5.39
N ALA A 289 -13.26 -4.33 6.43
CA ALA A 289 -13.17 -5.79 6.40
C ALA A 289 -14.04 -6.41 5.29
N ALA A 290 -15.26 -5.88 5.06
CA ALA A 290 -16.10 -6.30 3.96
C ALA A 290 -15.50 -5.95 2.59
N TYR A 291 -14.95 -4.75 2.47
CA TYR A 291 -14.27 -4.29 1.27
C TYR A 291 -13.05 -5.15 0.92
N VAL A 292 -12.19 -5.46 1.91
CA VAL A 292 -11.02 -6.33 1.73
C VAL A 292 -11.42 -7.72 1.24
N ARG A 293 -12.49 -8.32 1.80
CA ARG A 293 -12.99 -9.62 1.33
C ARG A 293 -13.43 -9.58 -0.12
N ALA A 294 -14.22 -8.57 -0.49
CA ALA A 294 -14.69 -8.41 -1.87
C ALA A 294 -13.53 -8.22 -2.86
N GLU A 295 -12.53 -7.41 -2.49
CA GLU A 295 -11.34 -7.21 -3.30
C GLU A 295 -10.51 -8.49 -3.42
N ALA A 296 -10.30 -9.24 -2.32
CA ALA A 296 -9.58 -10.50 -2.36
C ALA A 296 -10.28 -11.55 -3.26
N GLU A 297 -11.59 -11.66 -3.19
CA GLU A 297 -12.38 -12.55 -4.05
C GLU A 297 -12.28 -12.15 -5.53
N LYS A 298 -12.39 -10.85 -5.82
CA LYS A 298 -12.24 -10.29 -7.17
C LYS A 298 -10.88 -10.63 -7.78
N TYR A 299 -9.78 -10.38 -7.03
CA TYR A 299 -8.45 -10.68 -7.54
C TYR A 299 -8.16 -12.17 -7.60
N ALA A 300 -8.66 -12.96 -6.66
CA ALA A 300 -8.56 -14.42 -6.72
C ALA A 300 -9.24 -14.97 -7.98
N LYS A 301 -10.43 -14.45 -8.32
CA LYS A 301 -11.12 -14.80 -9.57
C LYS A 301 -10.31 -14.37 -10.80
N LEU A 302 -9.83 -13.14 -10.84
CA LEU A 302 -9.02 -12.60 -11.93
C LEU A 302 -7.76 -13.45 -12.17
N ILE A 303 -7.05 -13.81 -11.12
CA ILE A 303 -5.84 -14.64 -11.19
C ILE A 303 -6.16 -16.04 -11.72
N ARG A 304 -7.21 -16.69 -11.23
CA ARG A 304 -7.63 -18.00 -11.75
C ARG A 304 -8.00 -17.94 -13.23
N ASP A 305 -8.88 -17.00 -13.60
CA ASP A 305 -9.38 -16.87 -14.98
C ASP A 305 -8.25 -16.47 -15.94
N SER A 306 -7.25 -15.77 -15.42
CA SER A 306 -6.10 -15.32 -16.20
C SER A 306 -4.96 -16.34 -16.28
N GLY A 307 -4.96 -17.43 -15.51
CA GLY A 307 -3.83 -18.35 -15.43
C GLY A 307 -2.56 -17.69 -14.87
N LEU A 308 -2.68 -16.48 -14.31
CA LEU A 308 -1.61 -15.74 -13.69
C LEU A 308 -1.37 -16.29 -12.28
N ARG A 309 -0.51 -17.25 -12.16
CA ARG A 309 -0.05 -17.74 -10.87
C ARG A 309 1.48 -17.78 -10.87
N GLN A 310 2.09 -17.46 -9.75
CA GLN A 310 3.53 -17.66 -9.61
C GLN A 310 3.84 -19.14 -9.81
N ALA A 311 4.82 -19.45 -10.67
CA ALA A 311 5.35 -20.80 -10.76
C ALA A 311 6.03 -21.21 -9.44
N ASP A 312 6.02 -22.52 -9.14
CA ASP A 312 6.70 -23.07 -7.96
C ASP A 312 8.21 -22.83 -8.00
#